data_3bcc9f394f61a79d86d729ff511b51fd
#
_entry.id   3bcc9f394f61a79d86d729ff511b51fd
#
_cell.length_a   1.000
_cell.length_b   1.000
_cell.length_c   1.000
_cell.angle_alpha   90.00
_cell.angle_beta   90.00
_cell.angle_gamma   90.00
#
_symmetry.space_group_name_H-M   'P 1'
#
loop_
_entity.id
_entity.type
_entity.pdbx_description
1 polymer ?
#
loop_
_entity_poly.entity_id
_entity_poly.type
_entity_poly.pdbx_seq_one_letter_code
_entity_poly.pdbx_strand_id
1 'polypeptide(L)'
;TASYDWKINALITKSHAFDQRIYDETQDMLALLAEYMGDIVQNKEPGLRFIVRAYKGIAEHSYRMRHTMWEDGSEHNVFMNLERITGRQFLHGQAVCLGVYFMSAFQDNQHERAVSLIQRSEIDIRPQALQVTIDDIRQALLTLNEFVRVQNIRYSICNAKEVTADWVEEILAKYQRDFPVG
;
A
#
# COMPACT_ATOMS: atom_id res chain seq x y z
N THR A 1 2.95 4.61 -2.17
CA THR A 1 2.39 5.00 -0.86
C THR A 1 3.47 5.18 0.19
N ALA A 2 4.22 4.14 0.59
CA ALA A 2 5.20 4.21 1.67
C ALA A 2 6.25 5.33 1.51
N SER A 3 6.86 5.49 0.35
CA SER A 3 7.84 6.55 0.11
C SER A 3 7.25 7.96 0.27
N TYR A 4 5.96 8.15 0.03
CA TYR A 4 5.25 9.39 0.29
C TYR A 4 5.11 9.64 1.80
N ASP A 5 4.71 8.61 2.56
CA ASP A 5 4.63 8.68 4.02
C ASP A 5 5.99 8.94 4.65
N TRP A 6 7.06 8.32 4.14
CA TRP A 6 8.42 8.61 4.58
C TRP A 6 8.79 10.07 4.37
N LYS A 7 8.46 10.66 3.22
CA LYS A 7 8.71 12.08 2.94
C LYS A 7 7.99 12.98 3.94
N ILE A 8 6.71 12.71 4.20
CA ILE A 8 5.92 13.47 5.21
C ILE A 8 6.52 13.30 6.59
N ASN A 9 6.86 12.07 6.99
CA ASN A 9 7.46 11.80 8.29
C ASN A 9 8.76 12.58 8.47
N ALA A 10 9.68 12.53 7.49
CA ALA A 10 10.95 13.24 7.54
C ALA A 10 10.77 14.76 7.66
N LEU A 11 9.78 15.33 6.99
CA LEU A 11 9.50 16.76 7.03
C LEU A 11 8.95 17.21 8.39
N ILE A 12 8.06 16.42 9.00
CA ILE A 12 7.33 16.83 10.21
C ILE A 12 8.03 16.40 11.48
N THR A 13 8.42 15.12 11.58
CA THR A 13 9.02 14.58 12.81
C THR A 13 10.54 14.75 12.85
N LYS A 14 11.15 15.03 11.70
CA LYS A 14 12.61 15.07 11.49
C LYS A 14 13.31 13.77 11.88
N SER A 15 12.56 12.70 12.04
CA SER A 15 13.08 11.35 12.19
C SER A 15 13.25 10.70 10.81
N HIS A 16 14.21 9.80 10.66
CA HIS A 16 14.39 9.03 9.44
C HIS A 16 14.53 9.90 8.19
N ALA A 17 15.67 10.59 8.06
CA ALA A 17 15.95 11.52 6.97
C ALA A 17 15.55 10.94 5.60
N PHE A 18 14.84 11.74 4.80
CA PHE A 18 14.42 11.36 3.45
C PHE A 18 15.63 11.37 2.51
N ASP A 19 15.83 10.28 1.77
CA ASP A 19 16.87 10.16 0.75
C ASP A 19 16.21 10.14 -0.64
N GLN A 20 16.40 11.24 -1.39
CA GLN A 20 15.83 11.41 -2.73
C GLN A 20 16.31 10.33 -3.69
N ARG A 21 17.55 9.86 -3.58
CA ARG A 21 18.11 8.83 -4.45
C ARG A 21 17.36 7.50 -4.27
N ILE A 22 17.08 7.08 -3.03
CA ILE A 22 16.32 5.86 -2.77
C ILE A 22 14.88 6.00 -3.28
N TYR A 23 14.29 7.19 -3.14
CA TYR A 23 12.99 7.48 -3.73
C TYR A 23 13.01 7.30 -5.26
N ASP A 24 14.01 7.86 -5.93
CA ASP A 24 14.13 7.77 -7.40
C ASP A 24 14.37 6.31 -7.84
N GLU A 25 15.26 5.58 -7.17
CA GLU A 25 15.48 4.14 -7.39
C GLU A 25 14.18 3.31 -7.19
N THR A 26 13.32 3.72 -6.24
CA THR A 26 12.00 3.10 -6.05
C THR A 26 11.07 3.36 -7.24
N GLN A 27 11.08 4.58 -7.79
CA GLN A 27 10.28 4.90 -8.98
C GLN A 27 10.74 4.13 -10.21
N ASP A 28 12.06 3.96 -10.39
CA ASP A 28 12.64 3.14 -11.47
C ASP A 28 12.25 1.67 -11.30
N MET A 29 12.31 1.14 -10.08
CA MET A 29 11.87 -0.22 -9.77
C MET A 29 10.38 -0.43 -10.08
N LEU A 30 9.51 0.55 -9.79
CA LEU A 30 8.08 0.50 -10.14
C LEU A 30 7.85 0.58 -11.66
N ALA A 31 8.70 1.29 -12.39
CA ALA A 31 8.65 1.30 -13.85
C ALA A 31 9.00 -0.06 -14.44
N LEU A 32 10.09 -0.67 -13.95
CA LEU A 32 10.50 -2.03 -14.33
C LEU A 32 9.46 -3.07 -13.93
N LEU A 33 8.83 -2.94 -12.75
CA LEU A 33 7.71 -3.82 -12.36
C LEU A 33 6.59 -3.79 -13.41
N ALA A 34 6.26 -2.61 -13.91
CA ALA A 34 5.24 -2.46 -14.95
C ALA A 34 5.64 -3.14 -16.27
N GLU A 35 6.92 -3.10 -16.64
CA GLU A 35 7.45 -3.79 -17.84
C GLU A 35 7.40 -5.31 -17.69
N TYR A 36 7.87 -5.82 -16.54
CA TYR A 36 7.96 -7.27 -16.30
C TYR A 36 6.63 -7.90 -15.84
N MET A 37 5.56 -7.13 -15.64
CA MET A 37 4.30 -7.62 -15.06
C MET A 37 3.74 -8.84 -15.82
N GLY A 38 3.75 -8.82 -17.15
CA GLY A 38 3.26 -9.95 -17.95
C GLY A 38 4.10 -11.22 -17.78
N ASP A 39 5.41 -11.09 -17.61
CA ASP A 39 6.30 -12.23 -17.35
C ASP A 39 6.14 -12.75 -15.91
N ILE A 40 5.88 -11.84 -14.96
CA ILE A 40 5.60 -12.18 -13.54
C ILE A 40 4.34 -13.02 -13.45
N VAL A 41 3.24 -12.56 -14.02
CA VAL A 41 1.94 -13.24 -13.99
C VAL A 41 2.01 -14.61 -14.68
N GLN A 42 2.79 -14.72 -15.75
CA GLN A 42 2.98 -15.96 -16.47
C GLN A 42 4.09 -16.86 -15.88
N ASN A 43 4.68 -16.49 -14.74
CA ASN A 43 5.77 -17.21 -14.08
C ASN A 43 6.99 -17.44 -14.98
N LYS A 44 7.29 -16.52 -15.92
CA LYS A 44 8.45 -16.59 -16.78
C LYS A 44 9.74 -16.15 -16.08
N GLU A 45 10.86 -16.74 -16.49
CA GLU A 45 12.17 -16.48 -15.88
C GLU A 45 12.53 -14.97 -15.78
N PRO A 46 12.34 -14.11 -16.80
CA PRO A 46 12.69 -12.70 -16.68
C PRO A 46 11.93 -11.99 -15.55
N GLY A 47 10.63 -12.25 -15.43
CA GLY A 47 9.78 -11.69 -14.37
C GLY A 47 10.18 -12.18 -12.98
N LEU A 48 10.40 -13.49 -12.82
CA LEU A 48 10.85 -14.09 -11.56
C LEU A 48 12.23 -13.55 -11.14
N ARG A 49 13.15 -13.44 -12.09
CA ARG A 49 14.48 -12.87 -11.86
C ARG A 49 14.40 -11.40 -11.44
N PHE A 50 13.49 -10.62 -12.05
CA PHE A 50 13.23 -9.25 -11.64
C PHE A 50 12.75 -9.19 -10.17
N ILE A 51 11.74 -9.99 -9.79
CA ILE A 51 11.22 -10.02 -8.40
C ILE A 51 12.34 -10.30 -7.40
N VAL A 52 13.16 -11.33 -7.65
CA VAL A 52 14.27 -11.68 -6.73
C VAL A 52 15.26 -10.52 -6.58
N ARG A 53 15.59 -9.83 -7.68
CA ARG A 53 16.47 -8.66 -7.64
C ARG A 53 15.85 -7.47 -6.93
N ALA A 54 14.55 -7.23 -7.13
CA ALA A 54 13.81 -6.18 -6.46
C ALA A 54 13.80 -6.42 -4.94
N TYR A 55 13.45 -7.62 -4.48
CA TYR A 55 13.49 -7.97 -3.06
C TYR A 55 14.90 -7.84 -2.45
N LYS A 56 15.93 -8.24 -3.19
CA LYS A 56 17.32 -8.05 -2.74
C LYS A 56 17.63 -6.56 -2.56
N GLY A 57 17.27 -5.71 -3.53
CA GLY A 57 17.47 -4.25 -3.44
C GLY A 57 16.71 -3.65 -2.25
N ILE A 58 15.47 -4.07 -2.05
CA ILE A 58 14.64 -3.68 -0.90
C ILE A 58 15.36 -4.02 0.42
N ALA A 59 15.79 -5.25 0.59
CA ALA A 59 16.47 -5.70 1.81
C ALA A 59 17.80 -4.94 2.05
N GLU A 60 18.58 -4.68 0.99
CA GLU A 60 19.83 -3.92 1.09
C GLU A 60 19.60 -2.48 1.54
N HIS A 61 18.57 -1.80 1.00
CA HIS A 61 18.22 -0.44 1.43
C HIS A 61 17.74 -0.41 2.88
N SER A 62 16.82 -1.29 3.26
CA SER A 62 16.30 -1.36 4.63
C SER A 62 17.41 -1.67 5.64
N TYR A 63 18.35 -2.55 5.30
CA TYR A 63 19.52 -2.83 6.12
C TYR A 63 20.43 -1.60 6.30
N ARG A 64 20.73 -0.87 5.21
CA ARG A 64 21.57 0.33 5.26
C ARG A 64 20.95 1.47 6.04
N MET A 65 19.65 1.68 5.83
CA MET A 65 18.89 2.76 6.47
C MET A 65 18.49 2.43 7.90
N ARG A 66 18.50 1.16 8.28
CA ARG A 66 18.03 0.66 9.58
C ARG A 66 16.57 1.01 9.88
N HIS A 67 15.76 1.14 8.82
CA HIS A 67 14.30 1.32 8.90
C HIS A 67 13.65 0.90 7.57
N THR A 68 12.33 0.71 7.61
CA THR A 68 11.50 0.24 6.48
C THR A 68 10.54 1.30 5.96
N MET A 69 10.66 2.56 6.37
CA MET A 69 9.66 3.61 6.06
C MET A 69 9.45 3.87 4.56
N TRP A 70 10.40 3.53 3.73
CA TRP A 70 10.30 3.70 2.28
C TRP A 70 9.51 2.57 1.58
N GLU A 71 9.29 1.44 2.29
CA GLU A 71 8.55 0.26 1.81
C GLU A 71 7.33 -0.09 2.66
N ASP A 72 7.20 0.47 3.86
CA ASP A 72 6.20 0.15 4.87
C ASP A 72 5.55 1.44 5.38
N GLY A 73 4.43 1.79 4.79
CA GLY A 73 3.71 3.03 5.03
C GLY A 73 2.23 2.81 5.43
N SER A 74 1.40 3.78 5.09
CA SER A 74 -0.03 3.78 5.46
C SER A 74 -0.84 2.66 4.81
N GLU A 75 -0.37 2.06 3.72
CA GLU A 75 -1.00 0.88 3.13
C GLU A 75 -0.99 -0.31 4.10
N HIS A 76 0.09 -0.46 4.89
CA HIS A 76 0.17 -1.47 5.94
C HIS A 76 -0.78 -1.17 7.10
N ASN A 77 -1.01 0.08 7.43
CA ASN A 77 -1.96 0.47 8.48
C ASN A 77 -3.39 0.05 8.13
N VAL A 78 -3.78 0.12 6.85
CA VAL A 78 -5.10 -0.33 6.40
C VAL A 78 -5.29 -1.81 6.65
N PHE A 79 -4.33 -2.65 6.19
CA PHE A 79 -4.50 -4.09 6.36
C PHE A 79 -4.42 -4.51 7.83
N MET A 80 -3.51 -3.95 8.63
CA MET A 80 -3.42 -4.23 10.07
C MET A 80 -4.71 -3.85 10.81
N ASN A 81 -5.33 -2.73 10.44
CA ASN A 81 -6.61 -2.34 11.02
C ASN A 81 -7.75 -3.28 10.58
N LEU A 82 -7.71 -3.75 9.32
CA LEU A 82 -8.67 -4.73 8.82
C LEU A 82 -8.52 -6.08 9.54
N GLU A 83 -7.28 -6.53 9.79
CA GLU A 83 -7.01 -7.73 10.62
C GLU A 83 -7.57 -7.57 12.03
N ARG A 84 -7.37 -6.40 12.65
CA ARG A 84 -7.89 -6.10 13.98
C ARG A 84 -9.42 -6.16 14.04
N ILE A 85 -10.10 -5.61 13.03
CA ILE A 85 -11.57 -5.56 12.97
C ILE A 85 -12.17 -6.95 12.73
N THR A 86 -11.59 -7.70 11.80
CA THR A 86 -12.13 -9.00 11.40
C THR A 86 -11.65 -10.16 12.27
N GLY A 87 -10.58 -9.96 13.05
CA GLY A 87 -9.91 -11.04 13.79
C GLY A 87 -9.25 -12.08 12.89
N ARG A 88 -9.03 -11.76 11.60
CA ARG A 88 -8.46 -12.67 10.59
C ARG A 88 -7.05 -12.25 10.24
N GLN A 89 -6.25 -13.22 9.80
CA GLN A 89 -4.98 -12.97 9.13
C GLN A 89 -5.17 -13.11 7.63
N PHE A 90 -4.54 -12.23 6.86
CA PHE A 90 -4.60 -12.20 5.41
C PHE A 90 -3.29 -12.63 4.76
N LEU A 91 -3.37 -13.04 3.51
CA LEU A 91 -2.18 -13.12 2.67
C LEU A 91 -1.60 -11.72 2.51
N HIS A 92 -0.41 -11.49 3.08
CA HIS A 92 0.20 -10.18 3.24
C HIS A 92 0.19 -9.32 1.95
N GLY A 93 0.70 -9.86 0.84
CA GLY A 93 0.77 -9.12 -0.42
C GLY A 93 -0.62 -8.71 -0.96
N GLN A 94 -1.63 -9.56 -0.79
CA GLN A 94 -3.00 -9.27 -1.21
C GLN A 94 -3.62 -8.14 -0.37
N ALA A 95 -3.46 -8.21 0.95
CA ALA A 95 -4.00 -7.20 1.85
C ALA A 95 -3.25 -5.86 1.73
N VAL A 96 -1.93 -5.88 1.50
CA VAL A 96 -1.15 -4.68 1.20
C VAL A 96 -1.57 -4.04 -0.12
N CYS A 97 -1.86 -4.83 -1.18
CA CYS A 97 -2.40 -4.28 -2.43
C CYS A 97 -3.75 -3.56 -2.22
N LEU A 98 -4.63 -4.09 -1.37
CA LEU A 98 -5.85 -3.40 -0.97
C LEU A 98 -5.52 -2.06 -0.28
N GLY A 99 -4.56 -2.06 0.65
CA GLY A 99 -4.07 -0.85 1.31
C GLY A 99 -3.48 0.16 0.33
N VAL A 100 -2.69 -0.29 -0.65
CA VAL A 100 -2.14 0.56 -1.72
C VAL A 100 -3.26 1.23 -2.52
N TYR A 101 -4.33 0.50 -2.86
CA TYR A 101 -5.49 1.07 -3.53
C TYR A 101 -6.05 2.28 -2.77
N PHE A 102 -6.39 2.11 -1.49
CA PHE A 102 -6.99 3.18 -0.71
C PHE A 102 -6.02 4.31 -0.40
N MET A 103 -4.80 3.98 -0.01
CA MET A 103 -3.85 5.01 0.44
C MET A 103 -3.25 5.81 -0.71
N SER A 104 -3.11 5.28 -1.91
CA SER A 104 -2.72 6.08 -3.08
C SER A 104 -3.76 7.15 -3.40
N ALA A 105 -5.06 6.84 -3.27
CA ALA A 105 -6.15 7.81 -3.41
C ALA A 105 -6.15 8.84 -2.27
N PHE A 106 -5.97 8.38 -1.02
CA PHE A 106 -5.97 9.26 0.15
C PHE A 106 -4.81 10.26 0.14
N GLN A 107 -3.66 9.85 -0.38
CA GLN A 107 -2.46 10.66 -0.56
C GLN A 107 -2.53 11.56 -1.81
N ASP A 108 -3.51 11.38 -2.69
CA ASP A 108 -3.53 11.97 -4.04
C ASP A 108 -2.22 11.70 -4.79
N ASN A 109 -1.76 10.45 -4.73
CA ASN A 109 -0.43 10.03 -5.19
C ASN A 109 -0.49 8.89 -6.20
N GLN A 110 -0.50 9.22 -7.48
CA GLN A 110 -0.44 8.29 -8.62
C GLN A 110 -1.48 7.14 -8.52
N HIS A 111 -2.69 7.43 -8.04
CA HIS A 111 -3.72 6.42 -7.79
C HIS A 111 -4.04 5.58 -9.03
N GLU A 112 -4.21 6.20 -10.20
CA GLU A 112 -4.51 5.50 -11.45
C GLU A 112 -3.39 4.53 -11.86
N ARG A 113 -2.12 4.89 -11.58
CA ARG A 113 -0.99 3.98 -11.79
C ARG A 113 -1.05 2.79 -10.84
N ALA A 114 -1.38 3.03 -9.58
CA ALA A 114 -1.53 1.96 -8.58
C ALA A 114 -2.66 1.00 -8.99
N VAL A 115 -3.82 1.51 -9.38
CA VAL A 115 -4.96 0.70 -9.88
C VAL A 115 -4.54 -0.15 -11.07
N SER A 116 -3.90 0.46 -12.08
CA SER A 116 -3.43 -0.25 -13.27
C SER A 116 -2.44 -1.38 -12.93
N LEU A 117 -1.51 -1.15 -12.01
CA LEU A 117 -0.55 -2.18 -11.58
C LEU A 117 -1.24 -3.32 -10.85
N ILE A 118 -2.18 -3.04 -9.95
CA ILE A 118 -2.94 -4.05 -9.22
C ILE A 118 -3.75 -4.90 -10.20
N GLN A 119 -4.49 -4.29 -11.12
CA GLN A 119 -5.28 -5.01 -12.11
C GLN A 119 -4.41 -5.91 -13.01
N ARG A 120 -3.26 -5.40 -13.46
CA ARG A 120 -2.32 -6.16 -14.31
C ARG A 120 -1.57 -7.27 -13.58
N SER A 121 -1.45 -7.18 -12.25
CA SER A 121 -0.80 -8.20 -11.42
C SER A 121 -1.69 -9.43 -11.21
N GLU A 122 -2.97 -9.35 -11.57
CA GLU A 122 -3.98 -10.37 -11.30
C GLU A 122 -4.16 -10.71 -9.81
N ILE A 123 -3.61 -9.88 -8.92
CA ILE A 123 -3.86 -10.01 -7.48
C ILE A 123 -5.30 -9.61 -7.20
N ASP A 124 -6.09 -10.55 -6.75
CA ASP A 124 -7.51 -10.33 -6.47
C ASP A 124 -7.69 -9.67 -5.09
N ILE A 125 -7.96 -8.36 -5.10
CA ILE A 125 -8.21 -7.59 -3.88
C ILE A 125 -9.70 -7.43 -3.55
N ARG A 126 -10.59 -8.10 -4.29
CA ARG A 126 -12.04 -8.02 -4.04
C ARG A 126 -12.41 -8.58 -2.65
N PRO A 127 -13.48 -8.08 -2.02
CA PRO A 127 -13.87 -8.49 -0.68
C PRO A 127 -14.04 -10.01 -0.54
N GLN A 128 -14.59 -10.67 -1.56
CA GLN A 128 -14.79 -12.12 -1.58
C GLN A 128 -13.49 -12.90 -1.54
N ALA A 129 -12.46 -12.43 -2.27
CA ALA A 129 -11.15 -13.06 -2.29
C ALA A 129 -10.41 -12.92 -0.95
N LEU A 130 -10.65 -11.81 -0.26
CA LEU A 130 -10.15 -11.56 1.10
C LEU A 130 -11.07 -12.17 2.19
N GLN A 131 -12.23 -12.70 1.82
CA GLN A 131 -13.25 -13.24 2.74
C GLN A 131 -13.71 -12.19 3.78
N VAL A 132 -13.87 -10.94 3.35
CA VAL A 132 -14.38 -9.82 4.14
C VAL A 132 -15.60 -9.22 3.47
N THR A 133 -16.32 -8.37 4.19
CA THR A 133 -17.43 -7.57 3.65
C THR A 133 -16.97 -6.16 3.29
N ILE A 134 -17.76 -5.46 2.50
CA ILE A 134 -17.54 -4.02 2.26
C ILE A 134 -17.65 -3.24 3.56
N ASP A 135 -18.48 -3.68 4.51
CA ASP A 135 -18.62 -3.03 5.81
C ASP A 135 -17.37 -3.23 6.68
N ASP A 136 -16.69 -4.36 6.61
CA ASP A 136 -15.41 -4.56 7.28
C ASP A 136 -14.36 -3.56 6.76
N ILE A 137 -14.27 -3.40 5.43
CA ILE A 137 -13.36 -2.44 4.80
C ILE A 137 -13.76 -1.00 5.18
N ARG A 138 -15.06 -0.68 5.14
CA ARG A 138 -15.57 0.62 5.57
C ARG A 138 -15.14 0.95 7.01
N GLN A 139 -15.35 0.02 7.94
CA GLN A 139 -14.96 0.19 9.33
C GLN A 139 -13.44 0.33 9.49
N ALA A 140 -12.65 -0.44 8.72
CA ALA A 140 -11.20 -0.33 8.76
C ALA A 140 -10.72 1.07 8.31
N LEU A 141 -11.34 1.66 7.30
CA LEU A 141 -11.03 3.01 6.84
C LEU A 141 -11.50 4.07 7.84
N LEU A 142 -12.74 4.02 8.31
CA LEU A 142 -13.31 5.00 9.24
C LEU A 142 -12.56 5.07 10.57
N THR A 143 -12.00 3.97 11.04
CA THR A 143 -11.26 3.90 12.31
C THR A 143 -9.75 4.02 12.15
N LEU A 144 -9.25 4.29 10.94
CA LEU A 144 -7.82 4.24 10.63
C LEU A 144 -6.99 5.28 11.39
N ASN A 145 -7.46 6.52 11.47
CA ASN A 145 -6.75 7.57 12.22
C ASN A 145 -6.67 7.23 13.73
N GLU A 146 -7.75 6.72 14.30
CA GLU A 146 -7.77 6.28 15.69
C GLU A 146 -6.82 5.10 15.91
N PHE A 147 -6.88 4.09 15.02
CA PHE A 147 -6.01 2.93 15.07
C PHE A 147 -4.53 3.32 15.10
N VAL A 148 -4.11 4.17 14.17
CA VAL A 148 -2.71 4.64 14.07
C VAL A 148 -2.28 5.36 15.35
N ARG A 149 -3.16 6.19 15.91
CA ARG A 149 -2.89 6.93 17.15
C ARG A 149 -2.79 6.02 18.37
N VAL A 150 -3.75 5.10 18.55
CA VAL A 150 -3.81 4.19 19.70
C VAL A 150 -2.66 3.19 19.68
N GLN A 151 -2.31 2.67 18.50
CA GLN A 151 -1.20 1.75 18.33
C GLN A 151 0.17 2.44 18.30
N ASN A 152 0.21 3.76 18.40
CA ASN A 152 1.43 4.56 18.34
C ASN A 152 2.30 4.21 17.12
N ILE A 153 1.64 4.08 15.96
CA ILE A 153 2.29 3.75 14.70
C ILE A 153 3.08 4.97 14.19
N ARG A 154 4.14 4.70 13.45
CA ARG A 154 4.98 5.75 12.85
C ARG A 154 4.14 6.78 12.08
N TYR A 155 4.56 8.04 12.16
CA TYR A 155 3.87 9.16 11.52
C TYR A 155 3.75 8.96 10.01
N SER A 156 2.55 9.10 9.49
CA SER A 156 2.18 8.92 8.08
C SER A 156 1.09 9.91 7.68
N ILE A 157 0.57 9.80 6.47
CA ILE A 157 -0.59 10.57 6.03
C ILE A 157 -1.79 10.42 6.97
N CYS A 158 -1.95 9.26 7.61
CA CYS A 158 -3.03 9.01 8.58
C CYS A 158 -2.93 9.85 9.87
N ASN A 159 -1.79 10.52 10.12
CA ASN A 159 -1.65 11.49 11.21
C ASN A 159 -1.83 12.93 10.71
N ALA A 160 -1.60 13.17 9.41
CA ALA A 160 -1.63 14.49 8.79
C ALA A 160 -3.00 14.86 8.24
N LYS A 161 -3.82 13.88 7.91
CA LYS A 161 -5.12 14.07 7.26
C LYS A 161 -6.16 13.13 7.89
N GLU A 162 -7.37 13.66 8.15
CA GLU A 162 -8.48 12.88 8.69
C GLU A 162 -9.22 12.12 7.58
N VAL A 163 -9.50 10.85 7.84
CA VAL A 163 -10.39 10.03 7.01
C VAL A 163 -11.83 10.41 7.34
N THR A 164 -12.53 11.00 6.39
CA THR A 164 -13.93 11.40 6.56
C THR A 164 -14.89 10.34 6.02
N ALA A 165 -16.11 10.31 6.56
CA ALA A 165 -17.15 9.38 6.10
C ALA A 165 -17.46 9.61 4.60
N ASP A 166 -17.53 10.84 4.17
CA ASP A 166 -17.82 11.17 2.76
C ASP A 166 -16.74 10.62 1.83
N TRP A 167 -15.45 10.80 2.18
CA TRP A 167 -14.35 10.23 1.41
C TRP A 167 -14.41 8.69 1.38
N VAL A 168 -14.77 8.05 2.50
CA VAL A 168 -14.87 6.59 2.57
C VAL A 168 -15.97 6.08 1.63
N GLU A 169 -17.15 6.69 1.63
CA GLU A 169 -18.23 6.27 0.73
C GLU A 169 -17.86 6.50 -0.75
N GLU A 170 -17.24 7.63 -1.06
CA GLU A 170 -16.79 7.94 -2.42
C GLU A 170 -15.75 6.93 -2.92
N ILE A 171 -14.72 6.64 -2.11
CA ILE A 171 -13.65 5.71 -2.52
C ILE A 171 -14.13 4.26 -2.57
N LEU A 172 -15.05 3.85 -1.70
CA LEU A 172 -15.66 2.51 -1.77
C LEU A 172 -16.51 2.35 -3.02
N ALA A 173 -17.28 3.37 -3.41
CA ALA A 173 -18.04 3.35 -4.66
C ALA A 173 -17.10 3.28 -5.88
N LYS A 174 -15.94 3.96 -5.86
CA LYS A 174 -14.92 3.84 -6.90
C LYS A 174 -14.30 2.45 -6.91
N TYR A 175 -13.92 1.92 -5.75
CA TYR A 175 -13.33 0.60 -5.58
C TYR A 175 -14.23 -0.51 -6.17
N GLN A 176 -15.55 -0.46 -5.91
CA GLN A 176 -16.49 -1.43 -6.46
C GLN A 176 -16.64 -1.34 -7.99
N ARG A 177 -16.44 -0.16 -8.58
CA ARG A 177 -16.36 -0.01 -10.04
C ARG A 177 -15.07 -0.53 -10.64
N ASP A 178 -13.94 -0.28 -9.98
CA ASP A 178 -12.61 -0.70 -10.45
C ASP A 178 -12.39 -2.22 -10.31
N PHE A 179 -13.04 -2.83 -9.29
CA PHE A 179 -12.99 -4.26 -8.97
C PHE A 179 -14.41 -4.83 -8.75
N PRO A 180 -15.21 -4.98 -9.82
CA PRO A 180 -16.60 -5.42 -9.70
C PRO A 180 -16.69 -6.84 -9.15
N VAL A 181 -17.75 -7.08 -8.40
CA VAL A 181 -18.14 -8.42 -7.97
C VAL A 181 -18.55 -9.19 -9.23
N GLY A 182 -17.85 -10.28 -9.52
CA GLY A 182 -18.20 -11.16 -10.66
C GLY A 182 -19.41 -12.02 -10.38
#